data_75a7dca101d60ae24e028716522d094c
#
_entry.id   75a7dca101d60ae24e028716522d094c
#
_cell.length_a   1.000
_cell.length_b   1.000
_cell.length_c   1.000
_cell.angle_alpha   90.00
_cell.angle_beta   90.00
_cell.angle_gamma   90.00
#
_symmetry.space_group_name_H-M   'P 1'
#
loop_
_entity.id
_entity.type
_entity.pdbx_description
1 polymer ?
#
loop_
_entity_poly.entity_id
_entity_poly.type
_entity_poly.pdbx_seq_one_letter_code
_entity_poly.pdbx_strand_id
1 'polypeptide(L)'
;MYGGDPFREPAPFRADLIVGDDDVLDTLLAAWVCHESQEFEWLPPEHGFDPKTMPTDLEGRKAFLRDKMMPGRPLANGKRHRKEIDAAWGGKGPRYAEVFELCDYARPPAPKEVEYL
;
A
#
# COMPACT_ATOMS: atom_id res chain seq x y z
N MET A 1 10.24 -1.38 -9.81
CA MET A 1 10.04 -0.89 -8.43
C MET A 1 9.44 -1.99 -7.60
N TYR A 2 10.02 -2.35 -6.46
CA TYR A 2 9.51 -3.39 -5.58
C TYR A 2 9.06 -2.77 -4.29
N GLY A 3 7.76 -2.84 -3.99
CA GLY A 3 7.21 -2.43 -2.70
C GLY A 3 7.45 -3.52 -1.65
N GLY A 4 8.17 -3.20 -0.59
CA GLY A 4 8.19 -3.96 0.66
C GLY A 4 8.60 -5.43 0.61
N ASP A 5 9.49 -5.82 -0.33
CA ASP A 5 9.92 -7.21 -0.47
C ASP A 5 10.88 -7.62 0.68
N PRO A 6 10.46 -8.53 1.59
CA PRO A 6 11.32 -9.02 2.66
C PRO A 6 12.37 -10.02 2.18
N PHE A 7 12.37 -10.41 0.90
CA PHE A 7 13.29 -11.42 0.35
C PHE A 7 14.73 -10.93 0.15
N ARG A 8 15.01 -9.65 0.42
CA ARG A 8 16.34 -9.08 0.24
C ARG A 8 17.21 -9.14 1.51
N GLU A 9 17.11 -10.19 2.25
CA GLU A 9 18.15 -10.45 3.26
C GLU A 9 19.50 -10.73 2.53
N PRO A 10 20.65 -10.12 2.93
CA PRO A 10 20.83 -9.30 4.13
C PRO A 10 20.67 -7.78 3.94
N ALA A 11 20.32 -7.30 2.75
CA ALA A 11 20.21 -5.86 2.50
C ALA A 11 18.86 -5.31 3.03
N PRO A 12 18.88 -4.32 3.93
CA PRO A 12 17.64 -3.72 4.41
C PRO A 12 16.90 -2.98 3.27
N PHE A 13 15.59 -3.02 3.30
CA PHE A 13 14.74 -2.26 2.37
C PHE A 13 14.97 -0.75 2.55
N ARG A 14 15.17 -0.03 1.45
CA ARG A 14 15.34 1.42 1.42
C ARG A 14 14.05 2.09 0.97
N ALA A 15 13.63 3.11 1.69
CA ALA A 15 12.50 3.95 1.31
C ALA A 15 12.99 5.06 0.36
N ASP A 16 13.24 4.71 -0.91
CA ASP A 16 13.81 5.64 -1.91
C ASP A 16 12.72 6.57 -2.51
N LEU A 17 11.48 6.08 -2.62
CA LEU A 17 10.33 6.85 -3.09
C LEU A 17 9.14 6.56 -2.19
N ILE A 18 8.45 7.62 -1.77
CA ILE A 18 7.26 7.54 -0.94
C ILE A 18 6.13 8.28 -1.64
N VAL A 19 5.00 7.59 -1.83
CA VAL A 19 3.78 8.14 -2.44
C VAL A 19 2.68 8.14 -1.39
N GLY A 20 2.06 9.29 -1.17
CA GLY A 20 0.92 9.42 -0.25
C GLY A 20 -0.38 9.04 -0.94
N ASP A 21 -1.23 8.25 -0.25
CA ASP A 21 -2.46 7.71 -0.82
C ASP A 21 -3.73 8.31 -0.19
N ASP A 22 -3.61 9.20 0.80
CA ASP A 22 -4.76 9.72 1.53
C ASP A 22 -5.81 10.35 0.61
N ASP A 23 -5.38 11.12 -0.40
CA ASP A 23 -6.28 11.83 -1.33
C ASP A 23 -6.92 10.92 -2.38
N VAL A 24 -6.31 9.76 -2.65
CA VAL A 24 -6.78 8.79 -3.66
C VAL A 24 -7.32 7.50 -3.05
N LEU A 25 -7.37 7.41 -1.72
CA LEU A 25 -7.74 6.20 -1.01
C LEU A 25 -9.08 5.63 -1.45
N ASP A 26 -10.09 6.47 -1.65
CA ASP A 26 -11.42 6.03 -2.07
C ASP A 26 -11.40 5.40 -3.48
N THR A 27 -10.64 6.00 -4.39
CA THR A 27 -10.42 5.46 -5.75
C THR A 27 -9.64 4.14 -5.70
N LEU A 28 -8.61 4.06 -4.86
CA LEU A 28 -7.82 2.85 -4.66
C LEU A 28 -8.71 1.70 -4.14
N LEU A 29 -9.54 1.98 -3.14
CA LEU A 29 -10.48 1.00 -2.59
C LEU A 29 -11.51 0.55 -3.63
N ALA A 30 -12.05 1.48 -4.43
CA ALA A 30 -12.98 1.15 -5.50
C ALA A 30 -12.32 0.26 -6.57
N ALA A 31 -11.07 0.52 -6.92
CA ALA A 31 -10.31 -0.33 -7.84
C ALA A 31 -10.06 -1.73 -7.26
N TRP A 32 -9.75 -1.84 -5.96
CA TRP A 32 -9.58 -3.15 -5.32
C TRP A 32 -10.87 -3.95 -5.24
N VAL A 33 -12.02 -3.32 -5.03
CA VAL A 33 -13.32 -4.01 -5.06
C VAL A 33 -13.55 -4.72 -6.40
N CYS A 34 -12.98 -4.24 -7.51
CA CYS A 34 -13.06 -4.91 -8.81
C CYS A 34 -12.36 -6.27 -8.86
N HIS A 35 -11.43 -6.55 -7.95
CA HIS A 35 -10.77 -7.85 -7.81
C HIS A 35 -11.59 -8.82 -6.93
N GLU A 36 -12.86 -9.03 -7.29
CA GLU A 36 -13.89 -9.69 -6.48
C GLU A 36 -13.46 -11.06 -5.98
N SER A 37 -13.04 -11.94 -6.89
CA SER A 37 -12.64 -13.32 -6.53
C SER A 37 -11.43 -13.35 -5.60
N GLN A 38 -10.52 -12.40 -5.73
CA GLN A 38 -9.33 -12.36 -4.91
C GLN A 38 -9.61 -11.76 -3.53
N GLU A 39 -10.26 -10.61 -3.49
CA GLU A 39 -10.42 -9.81 -2.26
C GLU A 39 -11.60 -10.28 -1.38
N PHE A 40 -12.59 -10.99 -1.94
CA PHE A 40 -13.80 -11.38 -1.22
C PHE A 40 -14.06 -12.89 -1.19
N GLU A 41 -13.34 -13.70 -1.98
CA GLU A 41 -13.51 -15.14 -1.99
C GLU A 41 -12.24 -15.87 -1.52
N TRP A 42 -11.08 -15.54 -2.09
CA TRP A 42 -9.84 -16.27 -1.82
C TRP A 42 -9.05 -15.75 -0.61
N LEU A 43 -8.79 -14.43 -0.51
CA LEU A 43 -7.99 -13.87 0.56
C LEU A 43 -8.68 -13.86 1.95
N PRO A 44 -10.01 -13.65 2.08
CA PRO A 44 -10.65 -13.62 3.39
C PRO A 44 -10.38 -14.84 4.26
N PRO A 45 -10.46 -16.10 3.77
CA PRO A 45 -10.12 -17.28 4.57
C PRO A 45 -8.68 -17.29 5.09
N GLU A 46 -7.72 -16.81 4.28
CA GLU A 46 -6.31 -16.69 4.69
C GLU A 46 -6.14 -15.74 5.89
N HIS A 47 -7.05 -14.78 6.02
CA HIS A 47 -7.10 -13.81 7.12
C HIS A 47 -8.12 -14.17 8.21
N GLY A 48 -8.72 -15.37 8.17
CA GLY A 48 -9.66 -15.86 9.19
C GLY A 48 -11.08 -15.33 9.04
N PHE A 49 -11.47 -14.80 7.88
CA PHE A 49 -12.84 -14.36 7.59
C PHE A 49 -13.60 -15.40 6.77
N ASP A 50 -14.89 -15.58 7.06
CA ASP A 50 -15.79 -16.44 6.27
C ASP A 50 -16.24 -15.68 5.02
N PRO A 51 -15.95 -16.18 3.79
CA PRO A 51 -16.38 -15.54 2.54
C PRO A 51 -17.89 -15.32 2.44
N LYS A 52 -18.69 -16.16 3.09
CA LYS A 52 -20.15 -16.04 3.10
C LYS A 52 -20.66 -14.81 3.85
N THR A 53 -19.82 -14.20 4.68
CA THR A 53 -20.15 -13.02 5.47
C THR A 53 -19.66 -11.72 4.85
N MET A 54 -19.06 -11.79 3.67
CA MET A 54 -18.52 -10.61 2.99
C MET A 54 -19.62 -9.65 2.56
N PRO A 55 -19.38 -8.32 2.65
CA PRO A 55 -20.31 -7.32 2.16
C PRO A 55 -20.57 -7.49 0.65
N THR A 56 -21.78 -7.21 0.21
CA THR A 56 -22.18 -7.30 -1.20
C THR A 56 -22.31 -5.93 -1.88
N ASP A 57 -22.50 -4.88 -1.10
CA ASP A 57 -22.55 -3.51 -1.60
C ASP A 57 -21.17 -2.84 -1.67
N LEU A 58 -21.04 -1.85 -2.53
CA LEU A 58 -19.76 -1.19 -2.80
C LEU A 58 -19.15 -0.55 -1.53
N GLU A 59 -19.94 0.17 -0.77
CA GLU A 59 -19.43 0.89 0.42
C GLU A 59 -19.04 -0.06 1.55
N GLY A 60 -19.82 -1.12 1.76
CA GLY A 60 -19.48 -2.19 2.69
C GLY A 60 -18.19 -2.91 2.30
N ARG A 61 -17.98 -3.19 1.02
CA ARG A 61 -16.76 -3.79 0.46
C ARG A 61 -15.55 -2.88 0.65
N LYS A 62 -15.68 -1.59 0.35
CA LYS A 62 -14.62 -0.59 0.58
C LYS A 62 -14.27 -0.48 2.07
N ALA A 63 -15.28 -0.45 2.95
CA ALA A 63 -15.07 -0.42 4.40
C ALA A 63 -14.36 -1.70 4.90
N PHE A 64 -14.75 -2.88 4.41
CA PHE A 64 -14.09 -4.14 4.74
C PHE A 64 -12.61 -4.13 4.31
N LEU A 65 -12.32 -3.76 3.09
CA LEU A 65 -10.93 -3.65 2.61
C LEU A 65 -10.13 -2.68 3.49
N ARG A 66 -10.63 -1.47 3.70
CA ARG A 66 -9.94 -0.44 4.50
C ARG A 66 -9.68 -0.89 5.93
N ASP A 67 -10.65 -1.48 6.60
CA ASP A 67 -10.60 -1.69 8.04
C ASP A 67 -10.05 -3.08 8.42
N LYS A 68 -10.13 -4.07 7.52
CA LYS A 68 -9.75 -5.45 7.78
C LYS A 68 -8.56 -5.92 6.95
N MET A 69 -8.49 -5.54 5.68
CA MET A 69 -7.45 -6.03 4.77
C MET A 69 -6.25 -5.06 4.64
N MET A 70 -6.49 -3.75 4.63
CA MET A 70 -5.43 -2.74 4.51
C MET A 70 -4.44 -2.64 5.68
N PRO A 71 -4.73 -3.07 6.93
CA PRO A 71 -3.69 -3.10 7.97
C PRO A 71 -2.43 -3.86 7.59
N GLY A 72 -2.49 -4.73 6.58
CA GLY A 72 -1.33 -5.46 6.05
C GLY A 72 -0.62 -4.81 4.85
N ARG A 73 -1.08 -3.65 4.32
CA ARG A 73 -0.57 -3.03 3.08
C ARG A 73 -0.25 -1.53 3.28
N PRO A 74 -0.88 -0.56 2.58
CA PRO A 74 -0.48 0.86 2.67
C PRO A 74 -0.51 1.44 4.09
N LEU A 75 -1.45 1.00 4.94
CA LEU A 75 -1.48 1.43 6.33
C LEU A 75 -0.28 0.88 7.12
N ALA A 76 0.15 -0.35 6.82
CA ALA A 76 1.34 -0.93 7.46
C ALA A 76 2.60 -0.16 7.05
N ASN A 77 2.74 0.21 5.77
CA ASN A 77 3.82 1.04 5.28
C ASN A 77 3.81 2.42 5.95
N GLY A 78 2.65 3.06 6.04
CA GLY A 78 2.46 4.32 6.74
C GLY A 78 2.90 4.30 8.20
N LYS A 79 2.77 3.15 8.89
CA LYS A 79 3.26 2.95 10.25
C LYS A 79 4.75 2.60 10.31
N ARG A 80 5.19 1.67 9.45
CA ARG A 80 6.59 1.18 9.42
C ARG A 80 7.57 2.29 9.09
N HIS A 81 7.24 3.10 8.10
CA HIS A 81 8.09 4.17 7.56
C HIS A 81 7.68 5.57 8.03
N ARG A 82 7.04 5.67 9.21
CA ARG A 82 6.50 6.94 9.71
C ARG A 82 7.52 8.07 9.77
N LYS A 83 8.75 7.76 10.17
CA LYS A 83 9.83 8.75 10.29
C LYS A 83 10.27 9.28 8.92
N GLU A 84 10.45 8.41 7.96
CA GLU A 84 10.83 8.74 6.59
C GLU A 84 9.72 9.54 5.90
N ILE A 85 8.46 9.13 6.09
CA ILE A 85 7.28 9.83 5.56
C ILE A 85 7.19 11.24 6.16
N ASP A 86 7.25 11.40 7.47
CA ASP A 86 7.17 12.70 8.12
C ASP A 86 8.34 13.61 7.70
N ALA A 87 9.55 13.06 7.54
CA ALA A 87 10.70 13.81 7.06
C ALA A 87 10.50 14.30 5.61
N ALA A 88 9.98 13.45 4.72
CA ALA A 88 9.71 13.80 3.32
C ALA A 88 8.67 14.92 3.18
N TRP A 89 7.70 15.00 4.11
CA TRP A 89 6.67 16.06 4.12
C TRP A 89 7.03 17.28 4.96
N GLY A 90 8.22 17.29 5.59
CA GLY A 90 8.61 18.39 6.48
C GLY A 90 7.75 18.52 7.74
N GLY A 91 7.09 17.44 8.16
CA GLY A 91 6.18 17.40 9.30
C GLY A 91 5.31 16.14 9.28
N LYS A 92 4.03 16.29 9.63
CA LYS A 92 3.11 15.14 9.60
C LYS A 92 2.71 14.81 8.16
N GLY A 93 3.24 13.72 7.63
CA GLY A 93 2.90 13.19 6.32
C GLY A 93 1.59 12.35 6.29
N PRO A 94 1.22 11.79 5.13
CA PRO A 94 -0.01 11.03 4.91
C PRO A 94 -0.09 9.81 5.83
N ARG A 95 -1.31 9.39 6.15
CA ARG A 95 -1.58 8.21 6.96
C ARG A 95 -1.36 6.92 6.18
N TYR A 96 -1.79 6.93 4.93
CA TYR A 96 -1.62 5.85 3.98
C TYR A 96 -0.53 6.22 2.99
N ALA A 97 0.40 5.32 2.75
CA ALA A 97 1.49 5.57 1.83
C ALA A 97 1.99 4.26 1.23
N GLU A 98 2.39 4.32 -0.02
CA GLU A 98 3.21 3.31 -0.63
C GLU A 98 4.67 3.73 -0.59
N VAL A 99 5.54 2.75 -0.34
CA VAL A 99 6.97 2.98 -0.22
C VAL A 99 7.68 2.05 -1.18
N PHE A 100 8.55 2.61 -1.99
CA PHE A 100 9.25 1.90 -3.05
C PHE A 100 10.76 2.01 -2.87
N GLU A 101 11.45 0.94 -3.24
CA GLU A 101 12.89 0.93 -3.41
C GLU A 101 13.23 1.00 -4.89
N LEU A 102 14.22 1.80 -5.26
CA LEU A 102 14.73 1.85 -6.62
C LEU A 102 15.38 0.53 -7.00
N CYS A 103 15.03 0.02 -8.18
CA CYS A 103 15.54 -1.24 -8.67
C CYS A 103 17.03 -1.14 -9.04
N ASP A 104 17.86 -1.99 -8.47
CA ASP A 104 19.30 -2.02 -8.73
C ASP A 104 19.63 -2.59 -10.13
N TYR A 105 18.68 -3.23 -10.80
CA TYR A 105 18.87 -3.82 -12.13
C TYR A 105 18.63 -2.85 -13.28
N ALA A 106 18.24 -1.63 -12.99
CA ALA A 106 18.00 -0.58 -13.98
C ALA A 106 18.86 0.65 -13.71
N ARG A 107 19.07 1.47 -14.73
CA ARG A 107 19.68 2.78 -14.55
C ARG A 107 18.87 3.59 -13.52
N PRO A 108 19.52 4.15 -12.50
CA PRO A 108 18.81 5.04 -11.58
C PRO A 108 18.13 6.18 -12.36
N PRO A 109 16.89 6.55 -12.03
CA PRO A 109 16.24 7.69 -12.66
C PRO A 109 17.02 8.97 -12.35
N ALA A 110 17.10 9.88 -13.33
CA ALA A 110 17.64 11.20 -13.08
C ALA A 110 16.71 11.97 -12.09
N PRO A 111 17.24 12.90 -11.26
CA PRO A 111 16.42 13.63 -10.30
C PRO A 111 15.15 14.23 -10.90
N LYS A 112 15.21 14.82 -12.09
CA LYS A 112 14.06 15.35 -12.83
C LYS A 112 13.04 14.30 -13.29
N GLU A 113 13.44 13.03 -13.39
CA GLU A 113 12.53 11.92 -13.73
C GLU A 113 11.72 11.44 -12.50
N VAL A 114 12.22 11.73 -11.31
CA VAL A 114 11.53 11.43 -10.02
C VAL A 114 10.52 12.52 -9.67
N GLU A 115 10.72 13.77 -10.09
CA GLU A 115 9.81 14.90 -9.84
C GLU A 115 8.42 14.74 -10.50
N TYR A 116 8.27 13.81 -11.45
CA TYR A 116 7.00 13.53 -12.16
C TYR A 116 6.25 12.29 -11.65
N LEU A 117 6.69 11.70 -10.54
CA LEU A 117 6.05 10.57 -9.88
C LEU A 117 5.35 11.01 -8.62
#